data_968d440cb4fdd33cedf2dee75ef89888
#
_entry.id   968d440cb4fdd33cedf2dee75ef89888
#
_cell.length_a   1.000
_cell.length_b   1.000
_cell.length_c   1.000
_cell.angle_alpha   90.00
_cell.angle_beta   90.00
_cell.angle_gamma   90.00
#
_symmetry.space_group_name_H-M   'P 1'
#
loop_
_entity.id
_entity.type
_entity.pdbx_description
1 polymer ?
#
loop_
_entity_poly.entity_id
_entity_poly.type
_entity_poly.pdbx_seq_one_letter_code
_entity_poly.pdbx_strand_id
1 'polypeptide(L)'
;MAKSKKVSIASLYAKLAKKNKAYPSRVDLIKIGVTRDVVRHHFGTMDNLKSFSKEMFPDFFDKIIDPEVFSKDVFEGIQNSVKKYKRFVITTAVSGAPVHKDFLASLKSYAKLNKAKVLVIPANYALYDIDPTLMEDGDIDIVFRPLKINSNLYIDPIKIDPKQVDPAVGLDALGRTDGTVIIGSPKQRRVPIANSNTKLARIIQSTGAITKPMYIPKDGIPKRRDRLAEAHHVMGAVVVEVVDNVFYHFRVVQMSKDGSFSDLFYNYSPKGDKKFVGCEAIVQGDYHVTETDPATDKAVDEMCELGRPKYRVFHDFFSGVSINHHEMRNKVARAILAAENKIDLEQELIENVKAIQSKRKKKTAEKLVFVKSNHDEFLDRYLSEGNFDDKNRRISTMLQVLAMDKKDPLKAGLEMMGLTFGPDIIWLERDQDFRVAGIELGAHGDLGANGKRNPGSKGMYKAYGKVIYGHCHYGEMWQDAWSVGTSTYRKLSYNRGASSWDASQAILYKDGTRQLINVIEGKWRL
;
A
#
# COMPACT_ATOMS: atom_id res chain seq x y z
N MET A 1 -8.77 -57.44 -13.75
CA MET A 1 -8.32 -56.29 -14.56
C MET A 1 -8.44 -54.93 -13.83
N ALA A 2 -9.56 -54.54 -13.23
CA ALA A 2 -9.72 -53.23 -12.58
C ALA A 2 -8.78 -52.99 -11.37
N LYS A 3 -8.51 -54.02 -10.53
CA LYS A 3 -7.63 -53.93 -9.38
C LYS A 3 -6.16 -53.72 -9.78
N SER A 4 -5.71 -54.31 -10.88
CA SER A 4 -4.37 -54.14 -11.45
C SER A 4 -4.14 -52.70 -11.98
N LYS A 5 -5.15 -52.10 -12.59
CA LYS A 5 -5.07 -50.73 -13.15
C LYS A 5 -5.07 -49.67 -12.07
N LYS A 6 -5.81 -49.85 -10.95
CA LYS A 6 -5.75 -49.01 -9.76
C LYS A 6 -4.35 -48.97 -9.17
N VAL A 7 -3.73 -50.14 -8.96
CA VAL A 7 -2.37 -50.27 -8.41
C VAL A 7 -1.35 -49.62 -9.33
N SER A 8 -1.48 -49.78 -10.65
CA SER A 8 -0.60 -49.17 -11.64
C SER A 8 -0.65 -47.63 -11.59
N ILE A 9 -1.84 -47.03 -11.51
CA ILE A 9 -2.01 -45.58 -11.40
C ILE A 9 -1.45 -45.06 -10.07
N ALA A 10 -1.70 -45.76 -8.96
CA ALA A 10 -1.17 -45.42 -7.64
C ALA A 10 0.36 -45.52 -7.61
N SER A 11 0.97 -46.51 -8.29
CA SER A 11 2.42 -46.62 -8.43
C SER A 11 3.03 -45.47 -9.22
N LEU A 12 2.37 -45.04 -10.31
CA LEU A 12 2.80 -43.87 -11.08
C LEU A 12 2.71 -42.60 -10.25
N TYR A 13 1.63 -42.42 -9.50
CA TYR A 13 1.47 -41.32 -8.57
C TYR A 13 2.57 -41.30 -7.50
N ALA A 14 2.84 -42.43 -6.85
CA ALA A 14 3.87 -42.58 -5.85
C ALA A 14 5.29 -42.31 -6.40
N LYS A 15 5.61 -42.85 -7.59
CA LYS A 15 6.90 -42.59 -8.26
C LYS A 15 7.09 -41.09 -8.55
N LEU A 16 6.03 -40.45 -9.02
CA LEU A 16 6.05 -39.02 -9.32
C LEU A 16 6.18 -38.19 -8.03
N ALA A 17 5.50 -38.58 -6.95
CA ALA A 17 5.61 -38.00 -5.64
C ALA A 17 7.07 -38.05 -5.10
N LYS A 18 7.70 -39.21 -5.18
CA LYS A 18 9.11 -39.39 -4.77
C LYS A 18 10.07 -38.57 -5.64
N LYS A 19 9.85 -38.55 -6.96
CA LYS A 19 10.66 -37.75 -7.90
C LYS A 19 10.57 -36.26 -7.62
N ASN A 20 9.36 -35.75 -7.38
CA ASN A 20 9.10 -34.33 -7.16
C ASN A 20 9.34 -33.92 -5.70
N LYS A 21 9.55 -34.86 -4.78
CA LYS A 21 9.55 -34.64 -3.32
C LYS A 21 8.30 -33.88 -2.83
N ALA A 22 7.19 -34.06 -3.54
CA ALA A 22 5.92 -33.40 -3.30
C ALA A 22 4.76 -34.25 -3.83
N TYR A 23 3.54 -34.00 -3.34
CA TYR A 23 2.36 -34.69 -3.90
C TYR A 23 2.10 -34.21 -5.32
N PRO A 24 1.95 -35.13 -6.31
CA PRO A 24 1.73 -34.75 -7.68
C PRO A 24 0.43 -33.97 -7.88
N SER A 25 0.52 -32.88 -8.60
CA SER A 25 -0.63 -32.10 -9.03
C SER A 25 -1.41 -32.81 -10.17
N ARG A 26 -2.62 -32.31 -10.48
CA ARG A 26 -3.35 -32.78 -11.66
C ARG A 26 -2.58 -32.55 -12.95
N VAL A 27 -1.82 -31.48 -13.03
CA VAL A 27 -1.01 -31.14 -14.21
C VAL A 27 0.12 -32.18 -14.39
N ASP A 28 0.75 -32.58 -13.29
CA ASP A 28 1.80 -33.59 -13.31
C ASP A 28 1.29 -34.94 -13.74
N LEU A 29 0.08 -35.32 -13.31
CA LEU A 29 -0.57 -36.54 -13.70
C LEU A 29 -0.94 -36.55 -15.20
N ILE A 30 -1.42 -35.42 -15.72
CA ILE A 30 -1.74 -35.29 -17.15
C ILE A 30 -0.50 -35.50 -18.02
N LYS A 31 0.66 -34.96 -17.60
CA LYS A 31 1.94 -35.14 -18.31
C LYS A 31 2.38 -36.58 -18.46
N ILE A 32 1.93 -37.47 -17.57
CA ILE A 32 2.21 -38.92 -17.61
C ILE A 32 1.00 -39.73 -18.08
N GLY A 33 0.00 -39.09 -18.70
CA GLY A 33 -1.16 -39.77 -19.31
C GLY A 33 -2.27 -40.13 -18.31
N VAL A 34 -2.20 -39.70 -17.05
CA VAL A 34 -3.27 -39.94 -16.08
C VAL A 34 -4.22 -38.73 -16.08
N THR A 35 -5.30 -38.83 -16.86
CA THR A 35 -6.29 -37.76 -17.02
C THR A 35 -7.24 -37.68 -15.82
N ARG A 36 -7.99 -36.55 -15.73
CA ARG A 36 -9.03 -36.34 -14.71
C ARG A 36 -10.08 -37.47 -14.72
N ASP A 37 -10.47 -37.93 -15.89
CA ASP A 37 -11.49 -38.96 -16.03
C ASP A 37 -10.98 -40.34 -15.56
N VAL A 38 -9.70 -40.61 -15.78
CA VAL A 38 -9.03 -41.82 -15.26
C VAL A 38 -9.02 -41.79 -13.73
N VAL A 39 -8.68 -40.67 -13.11
CA VAL A 39 -8.71 -40.54 -11.64
C VAL A 39 -10.14 -40.66 -11.12
N ARG A 40 -11.10 -39.98 -11.75
CA ARG A 40 -12.51 -40.00 -11.34
C ARG A 40 -13.10 -41.41 -11.46
N HIS A 41 -12.79 -42.11 -12.53
CA HIS A 41 -13.29 -43.48 -12.78
C HIS A 41 -12.76 -44.49 -11.75
N HIS A 42 -11.46 -44.42 -11.43
CA HIS A 42 -10.83 -45.44 -10.59
C HIS A 42 -10.83 -45.09 -9.09
N PHE A 43 -10.80 -43.79 -8.70
CA PHE A 43 -10.64 -43.32 -7.32
C PHE A 43 -11.75 -42.38 -6.87
N GLY A 44 -12.56 -41.84 -7.78
CA GLY A 44 -13.55 -40.82 -7.48
C GLY A 44 -12.93 -39.43 -7.29
N THR A 45 -11.96 -39.30 -6.41
CA THR A 45 -11.28 -38.03 -6.09
C THR A 45 -9.76 -38.16 -6.12
N MET A 46 -9.06 -37.02 -6.16
CA MET A 46 -7.59 -36.96 -6.00
C MET A 46 -7.14 -37.41 -4.61
N ASP A 47 -7.94 -37.09 -3.58
CA ASP A 47 -7.62 -37.46 -2.19
C ASP A 47 -7.68 -38.97 -1.99
N ASN A 48 -8.66 -39.64 -2.62
CA ASN A 48 -8.72 -41.11 -2.61
C ASN A 48 -7.54 -41.73 -3.35
N LEU A 49 -7.08 -41.16 -4.47
CA LEU A 49 -5.86 -41.62 -5.16
C LEU A 49 -4.63 -41.43 -4.25
N LYS A 50 -4.51 -40.29 -3.58
CA LYS A 50 -3.42 -40.00 -2.65
C LYS A 50 -3.41 -41.00 -1.50
N SER A 51 -4.56 -41.18 -0.82
CA SER A 51 -4.69 -42.10 0.32
C SER A 51 -4.37 -43.53 -0.07
N PHE A 52 -4.91 -44.03 -1.18
CA PHE A 52 -4.63 -45.36 -1.69
C PHE A 52 -3.17 -45.54 -2.10
N SER A 53 -2.56 -44.49 -2.67
CA SER A 53 -1.14 -44.57 -3.05
C SER A 53 -0.21 -44.61 -1.84
N LYS A 54 -0.53 -43.86 -0.76
CA LYS A 54 0.20 -43.90 0.50
C LYS A 54 0.12 -45.24 1.19
N GLU A 55 -1.09 -45.84 1.21
CA GLU A 55 -1.31 -47.18 1.77
C GLU A 55 -0.52 -48.26 1.02
N MET A 56 -0.50 -48.20 -0.30
CA MET A 56 0.14 -49.21 -1.14
C MET A 56 1.66 -49.04 -1.29
N PHE A 57 2.18 -47.83 -1.16
CA PHE A 57 3.58 -47.47 -1.41
C PHE A 57 4.15 -46.49 -0.37
N PRO A 58 4.13 -46.80 0.93
CA PRO A 58 4.48 -45.86 2.00
C PRO A 58 5.88 -45.27 1.82
N ASP A 59 6.89 -46.07 1.48
CA ASP A 59 8.29 -45.64 1.33
C ASP A 59 8.52 -44.53 0.30
N PHE A 60 7.56 -44.30 -0.59
CA PHE A 60 7.65 -43.24 -1.59
C PHE A 60 7.24 -41.86 -1.03
N PHE A 61 6.61 -41.87 0.13
CA PHE A 61 6.06 -40.69 0.77
C PHE A 61 6.78 -40.29 2.07
N ASP A 62 7.76 -41.09 2.52
CA ASP A 62 8.48 -40.88 3.80
C ASP A 62 9.15 -39.51 3.93
N LYS A 63 9.48 -38.87 2.81
CA LYS A 63 10.09 -37.54 2.79
C LYS A 63 9.14 -36.45 2.32
N ILE A 64 7.86 -36.78 2.15
CA ILE A 64 6.84 -35.82 1.72
C ILE A 64 6.11 -35.34 2.96
N ILE A 65 6.26 -34.06 3.25
CA ILE A 65 5.55 -33.42 4.33
C ILE A 65 4.06 -33.36 3.98
N ASP A 66 3.24 -34.12 4.72
CA ASP A 66 1.79 -34.10 4.57
C ASP A 66 1.23 -32.80 5.19
N PRO A 67 0.44 -32.01 4.47
CA PRO A 67 -0.16 -30.79 5.02
C PRO A 67 -1.16 -31.03 6.14
N GLU A 68 -1.76 -32.23 6.22
CA GLU A 68 -2.61 -32.61 7.34
C GLU A 68 -1.78 -32.89 8.60
N VAL A 69 -0.47 -33.21 8.43
CA VAL A 69 0.54 -33.39 9.48
C VAL A 69 1.24 -32.08 9.84
N PHE A 70 0.98 -30.96 9.15
CA PHE A 70 1.22 -29.66 9.76
C PHE A 70 0.28 -29.52 10.97
N SER A 71 0.64 -30.31 11.93
CA SER A 71 -0.05 -30.54 13.16
C SER A 71 -0.28 -29.20 13.88
N LYS A 72 -1.20 -29.19 14.74
CA LYS A 72 -1.40 -28.20 15.79
C LYS A 72 -0.06 -27.71 16.37
N ASP A 73 0.91 -28.60 16.52
CA ASP A 73 2.24 -28.36 17.08
C ASP A 73 3.12 -27.42 16.23
N VAL A 74 3.12 -27.53 14.90
CA VAL A 74 3.87 -26.61 14.02
C VAL A 74 3.25 -25.21 14.07
N PHE A 75 1.92 -25.13 14.06
CA PHE A 75 1.23 -23.84 14.14
C PHE A 75 1.42 -23.19 15.52
N GLU A 76 1.37 -23.95 16.61
CA GLU A 76 1.72 -23.48 17.96
C GLU A 76 3.18 -23.04 18.03
N GLY A 77 4.09 -23.74 17.34
CA GLY A 77 5.47 -23.34 17.17
C GLY A 77 5.62 -21.98 16.52
N ILE A 78 4.90 -21.71 15.42
CA ILE A 78 4.87 -20.41 14.73
C ILE A 78 4.27 -19.33 15.64
N GLN A 79 3.14 -19.60 16.32
CA GLN A 79 2.56 -18.64 17.26
C GLN A 79 3.52 -18.27 18.41
N ASN A 80 4.27 -19.23 18.91
CA ASN A 80 5.27 -19.00 19.95
C ASN A 80 6.52 -18.28 19.40
N SER A 81 6.92 -18.57 18.17
CA SER A 81 7.97 -17.85 17.46
C SER A 81 7.62 -16.37 17.32
N VAL A 82 6.41 -16.06 16.81
CA VAL A 82 5.94 -14.69 16.59
C VAL A 82 5.97 -13.85 17.87
N LYS A 83 5.63 -14.41 19.03
CA LYS A 83 5.68 -13.71 20.32
C LYS A 83 7.07 -13.21 20.72
N LYS A 84 8.15 -13.79 20.16
CA LYS A 84 9.54 -13.42 20.45
C LYS A 84 10.04 -12.24 19.63
N TYR A 85 9.33 -11.86 18.57
CA TYR A 85 9.76 -10.81 17.65
C TYR A 85 8.84 -9.58 17.71
N LYS A 86 9.44 -8.41 17.53
CA LYS A 86 8.71 -7.14 17.34
C LYS A 86 8.71 -6.69 15.90
N ARG A 87 9.48 -7.34 15.01
CA ARG A 87 9.54 -7.00 13.58
C ARG A 87 9.34 -8.23 12.73
N PHE A 88 8.63 -8.04 11.62
CA PHE A 88 8.32 -9.10 10.67
C PHE A 88 8.51 -8.60 9.24
N VAL A 89 8.92 -9.51 8.37
CA VAL A 89 8.92 -9.33 6.92
C VAL A 89 7.98 -10.38 6.34
N ILE A 90 6.86 -9.95 5.78
CA ILE A 90 5.79 -10.83 5.34
C ILE A 90 5.69 -10.76 3.82
N THR A 91 5.83 -11.88 3.15
CA THR A 91 5.75 -11.98 1.69
C THR A 91 4.91 -13.18 1.26
N THR A 92 4.71 -13.33 -0.04
CA THR A 92 3.91 -14.43 -0.60
C THR A 92 4.75 -15.29 -1.53
N ALA A 93 4.58 -16.61 -1.44
CA ALA A 93 5.11 -17.56 -2.40
C ALA A 93 3.98 -18.07 -3.31
N VAL A 94 4.10 -17.86 -4.63
CA VAL A 94 3.16 -18.37 -5.61
C VAL A 94 3.50 -19.82 -5.93
N SER A 95 2.51 -20.71 -5.85
CA SER A 95 2.68 -22.14 -6.14
C SER A 95 3.25 -22.38 -7.53
N GLY A 96 4.23 -23.28 -7.62
CA GLY A 96 4.89 -23.68 -8.87
C GLY A 96 5.85 -22.62 -9.45
N ALA A 97 6.00 -21.47 -8.80
CA ALA A 97 6.91 -20.43 -9.23
C ALA A 97 8.21 -20.44 -8.41
N PRO A 98 9.39 -20.28 -9.05
CA PRO A 98 10.66 -20.29 -8.35
C PRO A 98 10.88 -19.02 -7.54
N VAL A 99 11.57 -19.15 -6.42
CA VAL A 99 11.99 -18.02 -5.57
C VAL A 99 12.98 -17.14 -6.31
N HIS A 100 12.88 -15.83 -6.10
CA HIS A 100 13.90 -14.88 -6.51
C HIS A 100 15.02 -14.85 -5.47
N LYS A 101 16.12 -15.55 -5.74
CA LYS A 101 17.19 -15.80 -4.78
C LYS A 101 17.79 -14.52 -4.18
N ASP A 102 18.08 -13.52 -5.02
CA ASP A 102 18.68 -12.27 -4.54
C ASP A 102 17.71 -11.49 -3.66
N PHE A 103 16.41 -11.45 -4.01
CA PHE A 103 15.42 -10.78 -3.17
C PHE A 103 15.22 -11.52 -1.83
N LEU A 104 15.22 -12.85 -1.83
CA LEU A 104 15.20 -13.63 -0.60
C LEU A 104 16.43 -13.32 0.28
N ALA A 105 17.62 -13.26 -0.32
CA ALA A 105 18.84 -12.90 0.39
C ALA A 105 18.74 -11.50 1.02
N SER A 106 18.15 -10.51 0.29
CA SER A 106 17.91 -9.17 0.82
C SER A 106 16.91 -9.16 1.98
N LEU A 107 15.80 -9.92 1.89
CA LEU A 107 14.84 -10.03 3.00
C LEU A 107 15.45 -10.69 4.24
N LYS A 108 16.27 -11.74 4.05
CA LYS A 108 17.00 -12.39 5.15
C LYS A 108 18.04 -11.44 5.77
N SER A 109 18.76 -10.67 4.93
CA SER A 109 19.68 -9.64 5.39
C SER A 109 18.97 -8.60 6.27
N TYR A 110 17.83 -8.08 5.78
CA TYR A 110 17.00 -7.17 6.56
C TYR A 110 16.59 -7.78 7.90
N ALA A 111 16.09 -9.02 7.87
CA ALA A 111 15.63 -9.72 9.06
C ALA A 111 16.74 -9.87 10.11
N LYS A 112 17.94 -10.25 9.68
CA LYS A 112 19.12 -10.37 10.55
C LYS A 112 19.51 -9.01 11.17
N LEU A 113 19.61 -7.96 10.35
CA LEU A 113 20.05 -6.63 10.78
C LEU A 113 19.04 -5.94 11.71
N ASN A 114 17.75 -6.22 11.54
CA ASN A 114 16.67 -5.58 12.29
C ASN A 114 16.00 -6.49 13.33
N LYS A 115 16.55 -7.69 13.58
CA LYS A 115 15.97 -8.70 14.47
C LYS A 115 14.51 -8.99 14.13
N ALA A 116 14.22 -9.17 12.84
CA ALA A 116 12.91 -9.48 12.32
C ALA A 116 12.76 -10.97 11.99
N LYS A 117 11.52 -11.46 11.94
CA LYS A 117 11.20 -12.81 11.46
C LYS A 117 10.61 -12.74 10.05
N VAL A 118 11.06 -13.63 9.17
CA VAL A 118 10.49 -13.75 7.82
C VAL A 118 9.31 -14.71 7.87
N LEU A 119 8.15 -14.24 7.38
CA LEU A 119 6.91 -15.01 7.27
C LEU A 119 6.49 -15.07 5.80
N VAL A 120 6.12 -16.26 5.33
CA VAL A 120 5.71 -16.48 3.94
C VAL A 120 4.28 -17.02 3.91
N ILE A 121 3.40 -16.36 3.16
CA ILE A 121 2.02 -16.78 2.94
C ILE A 121 1.97 -17.51 1.60
N PRO A 122 1.52 -18.78 1.56
CA PRO A 122 1.32 -19.49 0.29
C PRO A 122 0.16 -18.88 -0.50
N ALA A 123 0.41 -18.54 -1.77
CA ALA A 123 -0.65 -18.14 -2.69
C ALA A 123 -1.01 -19.32 -3.59
N ASN A 124 -2.31 -19.59 -3.72
CA ASN A 124 -2.89 -20.70 -4.43
C ASN A 124 -3.11 -22.00 -3.63
N TYR A 125 -3.73 -22.99 -4.26
CA TYR A 125 -4.50 -24.06 -3.65
C TYR A 125 -3.70 -25.24 -3.09
N ALA A 126 -2.39 -25.28 -3.31
CA ALA A 126 -1.59 -26.42 -2.90
C ALA A 126 -0.30 -25.99 -2.20
N LEU A 127 -0.20 -26.31 -0.93
CA LEU A 127 1.01 -26.16 -0.10
C LEU A 127 2.25 -26.85 -0.72
N TYR A 128 2.01 -27.86 -1.52
CA TYR A 128 3.02 -28.78 -2.09
C TYR A 128 3.83 -28.21 -3.25
N ASP A 129 3.35 -27.10 -3.84
CA ASP A 129 3.99 -26.47 -4.99
C ASP A 129 4.83 -25.25 -4.59
N ILE A 130 5.07 -25.03 -3.29
CA ILE A 130 5.98 -23.98 -2.83
C ILE A 130 7.41 -24.42 -3.11
N ASP A 131 8.26 -23.48 -3.54
CA ASP A 131 9.67 -23.74 -3.79
C ASP A 131 10.32 -24.38 -2.53
N PRO A 132 10.93 -25.58 -2.65
CA PRO A 132 11.50 -26.30 -1.50
C PRO A 132 12.50 -25.49 -0.69
N THR A 133 13.19 -24.53 -1.31
CA THR A 133 14.15 -23.67 -0.60
C THR A 133 13.51 -22.84 0.52
N LEU A 134 12.22 -22.53 0.43
CA LEU A 134 11.48 -21.83 1.48
C LEU A 134 11.04 -22.77 2.61
N MET A 135 10.80 -24.06 2.29
CA MET A 135 10.38 -25.06 3.27
C MET A 135 11.53 -25.59 4.10
N GLU A 136 12.72 -25.65 3.50
CA GLU A 136 13.94 -26.17 4.13
C GLU A 136 14.69 -25.09 4.93
N ASP A 137 14.30 -23.80 4.79
CA ASP A 137 14.96 -22.67 5.44
C ASP A 137 14.43 -22.44 6.85
N GLY A 138 15.21 -22.78 7.87
CA GLY A 138 14.84 -22.65 9.29
C GLY A 138 14.62 -21.21 9.78
N ASP A 139 15.04 -20.20 9.02
CA ASP A 139 14.82 -18.79 9.33
C ASP A 139 13.43 -18.30 8.88
N ILE A 140 12.71 -19.11 8.09
CA ILE A 140 11.43 -18.77 7.48
C ILE A 140 10.30 -19.58 8.11
N ASP A 141 9.22 -18.92 8.50
CA ASP A 141 7.99 -19.61 8.90
C ASP A 141 6.93 -19.47 7.78
N ILE A 142 6.31 -20.59 7.40
CA ILE A 142 5.23 -20.59 6.40
C ILE A 142 3.88 -20.52 7.12
N VAL A 143 3.09 -19.49 6.81
CA VAL A 143 1.82 -19.21 7.48
C VAL A 143 0.66 -19.77 6.66
N PHE A 144 0.04 -20.86 7.13
CA PHE A 144 -1.12 -21.51 6.47
C PHE A 144 -2.44 -21.37 7.22
N ARG A 145 -2.42 -20.79 8.41
CA ARG A 145 -3.61 -20.54 9.22
C ARG A 145 -3.61 -19.09 9.66
N PRO A 146 -4.78 -18.50 9.95
CA PRO A 146 -4.84 -17.15 10.47
C PRO A 146 -3.96 -16.97 11.68
N LEU A 147 -3.07 -15.97 11.63
CA LEU A 147 -2.06 -15.71 12.63
C LEU A 147 -2.22 -14.30 13.19
N LYS A 148 -2.49 -14.22 14.49
CA LYS A 148 -2.60 -12.96 15.21
C LYS A 148 -1.21 -12.43 15.57
N ILE A 149 -0.88 -11.21 15.14
CA ILE A 149 0.37 -10.52 15.47
C ILE A 149 0.20 -9.68 16.74
N ASN A 150 -0.85 -8.88 16.81
CA ASN A 150 -1.32 -8.19 18.03
C ASN A 150 -2.85 -8.09 18.02
N SER A 151 -3.49 -7.31 18.92
CA SER A 151 -4.95 -7.23 19.00
C SER A 151 -5.62 -6.60 17.77
N ASN A 152 -4.87 -5.87 16.92
CA ASN A 152 -5.39 -5.14 15.77
C ASN A 152 -4.72 -5.49 14.44
N LEU A 153 -3.82 -6.49 14.41
CA LEU A 153 -3.10 -6.90 13.22
C LEU A 153 -3.07 -8.43 13.08
N TYR A 154 -3.54 -8.91 11.94
CA TYR A 154 -3.67 -10.32 11.61
C TYR A 154 -3.02 -10.62 10.25
N ILE A 155 -2.52 -11.84 10.10
CA ILE A 155 -2.18 -12.43 8.81
C ILE A 155 -3.27 -13.46 8.51
N ASP A 156 -3.90 -13.33 7.36
CA ASP A 156 -4.89 -14.32 6.89
C ASP A 156 -4.41 -14.96 5.58
N PRO A 157 -4.03 -16.24 5.60
CA PRO A 157 -3.62 -16.98 4.41
C PRO A 157 -4.81 -17.46 3.57
N ILE A 158 -5.79 -16.57 3.37
CA ILE A 158 -6.94 -16.84 2.52
C ILE A 158 -6.50 -17.19 1.10
N LYS A 159 -7.16 -18.16 0.49
CA LYS A 159 -6.83 -18.61 -0.86
C LYS A 159 -7.26 -17.60 -1.91
N ILE A 160 -6.30 -16.88 -2.46
CA ILE A 160 -6.49 -15.90 -3.52
C ILE A 160 -5.77 -16.41 -4.77
N ASP A 161 -6.47 -16.46 -5.91
CA ASP A 161 -5.84 -16.78 -7.19
C ASP A 161 -4.81 -15.69 -7.56
N PRO A 162 -3.53 -16.03 -7.78
CA PRO A 162 -2.50 -15.05 -8.14
C PRO A 162 -2.81 -14.25 -9.42
N LYS A 163 -3.70 -14.74 -10.26
CA LYS A 163 -4.18 -14.04 -11.48
C LYS A 163 -5.36 -13.12 -11.21
N GLN A 164 -5.89 -13.08 -9.99
CA GLN A 164 -6.98 -12.17 -9.62
C GLN A 164 -6.51 -10.72 -9.70
N VAL A 165 -7.30 -9.87 -10.36
CA VAL A 165 -6.93 -8.45 -10.59
C VAL A 165 -6.96 -7.65 -9.30
N ASP A 166 -7.99 -7.85 -8.47
CA ASP A 166 -8.14 -7.23 -7.15
C ASP A 166 -8.15 -8.32 -6.08
N PRO A 167 -7.04 -8.54 -5.36
CA PRO A 167 -6.97 -9.58 -4.35
C PRO A 167 -7.80 -9.29 -3.10
N ALA A 168 -8.25 -8.05 -2.90
CA ALA A 168 -9.02 -7.64 -1.73
C ALA A 168 -10.54 -7.60 -1.97
N VAL A 169 -11.02 -7.90 -3.18
CA VAL A 169 -12.44 -7.81 -3.48
C VAL A 169 -13.26 -8.78 -2.62
N GLY A 170 -14.31 -8.25 -1.98
CA GLY A 170 -15.20 -9.03 -1.11
C GLY A 170 -14.65 -9.35 0.28
N LEU A 171 -13.45 -8.84 0.64
CA LEU A 171 -12.83 -9.10 1.93
C LEU A 171 -13.11 -8.02 3.00
N ASP A 172 -13.95 -7.03 2.70
CA ASP A 172 -14.25 -5.91 3.62
C ASP A 172 -14.71 -6.37 5.02
N ALA A 173 -15.40 -7.50 5.09
CA ALA A 173 -15.88 -8.07 6.35
C ALA A 173 -14.72 -8.44 7.29
N LEU A 174 -13.60 -8.96 6.77
CA LEU A 174 -12.42 -9.31 7.57
C LEU A 174 -11.85 -8.08 8.28
N GLY A 175 -11.65 -6.98 7.54
CA GLY A 175 -11.17 -5.74 8.13
C GLY A 175 -12.14 -5.11 9.13
N ARG A 176 -13.44 -5.38 9.03
CA ARG A 176 -14.44 -4.86 10.00
C ARG A 176 -14.39 -5.57 11.33
N THR A 177 -14.16 -6.88 11.34
CA THR A 177 -14.15 -7.71 12.55
C THR A 177 -12.78 -7.75 13.23
N ASP A 178 -11.71 -7.92 12.45
CA ASP A 178 -10.42 -8.35 12.98
C ASP A 178 -9.35 -7.24 13.00
N GLY A 179 -9.67 -6.05 12.52
CA GLY A 179 -8.72 -4.93 12.43
C GLY A 179 -8.00 -4.89 11.08
N THR A 180 -6.70 -4.63 11.08
CA THR A 180 -5.89 -4.68 9.85
C THR A 180 -5.51 -6.12 9.52
N VAL A 181 -5.71 -6.50 8.26
CA VAL A 181 -5.47 -7.86 7.78
C VAL A 181 -4.43 -7.85 6.65
N ILE A 182 -3.38 -8.64 6.80
CA ILE A 182 -2.37 -8.88 5.76
C ILE A 182 -2.74 -10.18 5.04
N ILE A 183 -2.88 -10.11 3.71
CA ILE A 183 -3.25 -11.24 2.83
C ILE A 183 -2.12 -11.55 1.84
N GLY A 184 -2.00 -12.81 1.46
CA GLY A 184 -1.02 -13.27 0.49
C GLY A 184 -1.47 -13.01 -0.96
N SER A 185 -0.75 -12.14 -1.68
CA SER A 185 -0.96 -11.94 -3.13
C SER A 185 0.28 -11.38 -3.79
N PRO A 186 0.58 -11.79 -5.05
CA PRO A 186 1.68 -11.21 -5.83
C PRO A 186 1.42 -9.77 -6.27
N LYS A 187 0.25 -9.22 -6.00
CA LYS A 187 -0.09 -7.83 -6.29
C LYS A 187 -0.07 -6.99 -5.02
N GLN A 188 0.34 -5.75 -5.13
CA GLN A 188 0.23 -4.82 -4.01
C GLN A 188 -1.13 -4.11 -4.09
N ARG A 189 -1.95 -4.36 -3.10
CA ARG A 189 -3.28 -3.77 -2.92
C ARG A 189 -3.44 -3.35 -1.47
N ARG A 190 -3.85 -2.11 -1.25
CA ARG A 190 -4.22 -1.58 0.05
C ARG A 190 -5.63 -1.03 -0.03
N VAL A 191 -6.50 -1.47 0.86
CA VAL A 191 -7.90 -1.03 0.95
C VAL A 191 -8.16 -0.51 2.36
N PRO A 192 -8.42 0.77 2.53
CA PRO A 192 -8.85 1.32 3.80
C PRO A 192 -10.30 0.93 4.07
N ILE A 193 -10.57 0.51 5.31
CA ILE A 193 -11.91 0.09 5.77
C ILE A 193 -12.46 1.11 6.75
N ALA A 194 -13.63 1.66 6.44
CA ALA A 194 -14.28 2.61 7.31
C ALA A 194 -14.62 2.00 8.68
N ASN A 195 -14.26 2.69 9.75
CA ASN A 195 -14.53 2.26 11.13
C ASN A 195 -14.75 3.47 12.05
N SER A 196 -15.27 3.20 13.25
CA SER A 196 -15.53 4.23 14.27
C SER A 196 -14.31 4.58 15.12
N ASN A 197 -13.23 3.77 15.03
CA ASN A 197 -12.00 4.03 15.77
C ASN A 197 -11.19 5.13 15.08
N THR A 198 -11.01 6.26 15.75
CA THR A 198 -10.26 7.40 15.23
C THR A 198 -8.75 7.27 15.44
N LYS A 199 -8.27 6.31 16.24
CA LYS A 199 -6.84 6.14 16.53
C LYS A 199 -6.13 5.22 15.55
N LEU A 200 -6.82 4.17 15.07
CA LEU A 200 -6.26 3.18 14.15
C LEU A 200 -7.13 3.04 12.90
N ALA A 201 -6.55 3.28 11.75
CA ALA A 201 -7.17 2.89 10.50
C ALA A 201 -7.21 1.36 10.38
N ARG A 202 -8.29 0.81 9.85
CA ARG A 202 -8.39 -0.61 9.49
C ARG A 202 -8.10 -0.78 8.01
N ILE A 203 -7.26 -1.74 7.68
CA ILE A 203 -6.69 -1.85 6.33
C ILE A 203 -6.62 -3.31 5.93
N ILE A 204 -6.97 -3.62 4.69
CA ILE A 204 -6.59 -4.88 4.05
C ILE A 204 -5.36 -4.61 3.19
N GLN A 205 -4.27 -5.31 3.48
CA GLN A 205 -2.99 -5.14 2.79
C GLN A 205 -2.51 -6.44 2.19
N SER A 206 -2.24 -6.46 0.90
CA SER A 206 -1.54 -7.57 0.24
C SER A 206 -0.02 -7.36 0.22
N THR A 207 0.72 -8.45 0.11
CA THR A 207 2.17 -8.44 0.36
C THR A 207 3.05 -8.12 -0.85
N GLY A 208 2.65 -8.51 -2.07
CA GLY A 208 3.62 -8.79 -3.13
C GLY A 208 4.20 -10.20 -2.98
N ALA A 209 5.13 -10.62 -3.82
CA ALA A 209 5.65 -11.97 -3.82
C ALA A 209 7.18 -12.04 -3.75
N ILE A 210 7.68 -13.15 -3.17
CA ILE A 210 9.09 -13.54 -3.18
C ILE A 210 9.43 -14.39 -4.42
N THR A 211 8.41 -14.97 -5.07
CA THR A 211 8.56 -15.83 -6.25
C THR A 211 8.47 -15.02 -7.54
N LYS A 212 9.21 -15.45 -8.55
CA LYS A 212 9.20 -14.82 -9.89
C LYS A 212 7.84 -14.98 -10.57
N PRO A 213 7.43 -14.04 -11.43
CA PRO A 213 6.23 -14.22 -12.24
C PRO A 213 6.37 -15.43 -13.18
N MET A 214 5.34 -16.27 -13.23
CA MET A 214 5.28 -17.49 -14.08
C MET A 214 3.86 -17.75 -14.57
N TYR A 215 3.25 -16.75 -15.21
CA TYR A 215 1.86 -16.86 -15.66
C TYR A 215 1.74 -17.17 -17.15
N ILE A 216 2.76 -16.83 -17.93
CA ILE A 216 2.77 -17.04 -19.38
C ILE A 216 3.20 -18.47 -19.66
N PRO A 217 2.38 -19.29 -20.37
CA PRO A 217 2.74 -20.63 -20.75
C PRO A 217 4.02 -20.62 -21.61
N LYS A 218 4.91 -21.60 -21.40
CA LYS A 218 6.11 -21.78 -22.24
C LYS A 218 5.73 -22.13 -23.68
N ASP A 219 4.72 -22.98 -23.79
CA ASP A 219 4.19 -23.46 -25.06
C ASP A 219 2.72 -23.04 -25.18
N GLY A 220 2.41 -22.21 -26.15
CA GLY A 220 1.05 -21.78 -26.41
C GLY A 220 0.82 -20.26 -26.34
N ILE A 221 -0.37 -19.85 -26.73
CA ILE A 221 -0.78 -18.43 -26.75
C ILE A 221 -1.23 -18.02 -25.35
N PRO A 222 -0.61 -17.00 -24.72
CA PRO A 222 -1.02 -16.54 -23.41
C PRO A 222 -2.41 -15.91 -23.47
N LYS A 223 -3.26 -16.25 -22.51
CA LYS A 223 -4.56 -15.61 -22.33
C LYS A 223 -4.37 -14.19 -21.82
N ARG A 224 -5.34 -13.31 -22.08
CA ARG A 224 -5.35 -11.94 -21.54
C ARG A 224 -5.08 -11.89 -20.03
N ARG A 225 -5.69 -12.81 -19.27
CA ARG A 225 -5.52 -12.91 -17.82
C ARG A 225 -4.07 -13.23 -17.41
N ASP A 226 -3.36 -14.05 -18.20
CA ASP A 226 -1.97 -14.40 -17.93
C ASP A 226 -1.05 -13.18 -18.12
N ARG A 227 -1.23 -12.43 -19.22
CA ARG A 227 -0.49 -11.20 -19.48
C ARG A 227 -0.73 -10.12 -18.43
N LEU A 228 -1.99 -9.93 -17.99
CA LEU A 228 -2.31 -9.00 -16.93
C LEU A 228 -1.71 -9.43 -15.59
N ALA A 229 -1.72 -10.74 -15.28
CA ALA A 229 -1.11 -11.26 -14.07
C ALA A 229 0.41 -11.03 -14.05
N GLU A 230 1.08 -11.25 -15.19
CA GLU A 230 2.51 -10.98 -15.37
C GLU A 230 2.85 -9.50 -15.18
N ALA A 231 2.11 -8.61 -15.85
CA ALA A 231 2.33 -7.18 -15.82
C ALA A 231 2.12 -6.55 -14.43
N HIS A 232 1.19 -7.10 -13.64
CA HIS A 232 0.86 -6.60 -12.31
C HIS A 232 1.50 -7.41 -11.17
N HIS A 233 2.39 -8.35 -11.50
CA HIS A 233 3.14 -9.07 -10.47
C HIS A 233 4.19 -8.15 -9.86
N VAL A 234 4.16 -8.01 -8.55
CA VAL A 234 5.11 -7.20 -7.80
C VAL A 234 5.96 -8.09 -6.92
N MET A 235 7.27 -8.04 -7.14
CA MET A 235 8.23 -8.58 -6.20
C MET A 235 8.26 -7.67 -4.98
N GLY A 236 7.82 -8.17 -3.82
CA GLY A 236 7.65 -7.31 -2.65
C GLY A 236 7.35 -8.04 -1.36
N ALA A 237 7.29 -7.27 -0.29
CA ALA A 237 6.94 -7.72 1.04
C ALA A 237 6.27 -6.60 1.85
N VAL A 238 5.71 -6.94 2.99
CA VAL A 238 5.24 -6.00 4.03
C VAL A 238 6.19 -6.10 5.21
N VAL A 239 6.78 -4.99 5.59
CA VAL A 239 7.51 -4.85 6.85
C VAL A 239 6.54 -4.43 7.94
N VAL A 240 6.56 -5.12 9.07
CA VAL A 240 5.72 -4.85 10.24
C VAL A 240 6.62 -4.57 11.44
N GLU A 241 6.26 -3.55 12.21
CA GLU A 241 6.87 -3.20 13.50
C GLU A 241 5.79 -3.14 14.58
N VAL A 242 5.86 -4.00 15.57
CA VAL A 242 4.90 -4.08 16.68
C VAL A 242 5.39 -3.23 17.83
N VAL A 243 4.67 -2.17 18.13
CA VAL A 243 4.97 -1.27 19.26
C VAL A 243 4.56 -1.95 20.57
N ASP A 244 3.28 -2.36 20.63
CA ASP A 244 2.68 -3.04 21.78
C ASP A 244 1.51 -3.96 21.33
N ASN A 245 0.65 -4.36 22.25
CA ASN A 245 -0.50 -5.21 21.93
C ASN A 245 -1.58 -4.51 21.07
N VAL A 246 -1.56 -3.19 20.95
CA VAL A 246 -2.56 -2.37 20.24
C VAL A 246 -1.95 -1.71 19.00
N PHE A 247 -0.77 -1.09 19.15
CA PHE A 247 -0.15 -0.27 18.13
C PHE A 247 0.93 -1.03 17.35
N TYR A 248 0.99 -0.73 16.06
CA TYR A 248 1.95 -1.29 15.13
C TYR A 248 2.12 -0.32 13.95
N HIS A 249 3.26 -0.40 13.29
CA HIS A 249 3.50 0.23 12.00
C HIS A 249 3.70 -0.84 10.94
N PHE A 250 3.23 -0.61 9.73
CA PHE A 250 3.55 -1.46 8.61
C PHE A 250 3.69 -0.64 7.34
N ARG A 251 4.45 -1.18 6.40
CA ARG A 251 4.72 -0.57 5.11
C ARG A 251 5.10 -1.61 4.08
N VAL A 252 4.78 -1.34 2.83
CA VAL A 252 5.18 -2.21 1.73
C VAL A 252 6.60 -1.89 1.31
N VAL A 253 7.33 -2.91 0.87
CA VAL A 253 8.62 -2.77 0.21
C VAL A 253 8.55 -3.44 -1.16
N GLN A 254 9.21 -2.84 -2.14
CA GLN A 254 9.28 -3.33 -3.51
C GLN A 254 10.74 -3.64 -3.85
N MET A 255 10.95 -4.74 -4.56
CA MET A 255 12.27 -5.15 -5.02
C MET A 255 12.76 -4.19 -6.12
N SER A 256 13.98 -3.72 -5.99
CA SER A 256 14.74 -3.03 -7.03
C SER A 256 15.28 -4.01 -8.06
N LYS A 257 15.74 -3.54 -9.22
CA LYS A 257 16.20 -4.39 -10.34
C LYS A 257 17.35 -5.33 -9.98
N ASP A 258 18.17 -4.97 -9.01
CA ASP A 258 19.33 -5.72 -8.53
C ASP A 258 19.01 -6.73 -7.41
N GLY A 259 17.73 -6.93 -7.08
CA GLY A 259 17.29 -7.81 -6.00
C GLY A 259 17.35 -7.17 -4.61
N SER A 260 17.86 -5.95 -4.49
CA SER A 260 17.80 -5.17 -3.25
C SER A 260 16.40 -4.56 -3.04
N PHE A 261 16.17 -3.94 -1.90
CA PHE A 261 14.98 -3.11 -1.66
C PHE A 261 15.30 -1.97 -0.69
N SER A 262 14.54 -0.90 -0.79
CA SER A 262 14.61 0.21 0.15
C SER A 262 13.52 0.09 1.22
N ASP A 263 13.89 0.30 2.49
CA ASP A 263 12.98 0.45 3.61
C ASP A 263 13.32 1.72 4.39
N LEU A 264 12.34 2.61 4.48
CA LEU A 264 12.51 3.98 4.95
C LEU A 264 13.62 4.68 4.14
N PHE A 265 14.78 4.91 4.71
CA PHE A 265 15.86 5.65 4.02
C PHE A 265 17.10 4.83 3.77
N TYR A 266 16.98 3.50 3.91
CA TYR A 266 18.09 2.57 3.73
C TYR A 266 17.76 1.51 2.69
N ASN A 267 18.73 1.18 1.85
CA ASN A 267 18.69 0.05 0.94
C ASN A 267 19.34 -1.17 1.59
N TYR A 268 18.72 -2.32 1.41
CA TYR A 268 19.17 -3.63 1.89
C TYR A 268 19.45 -4.53 0.70
N SER A 269 20.70 -4.99 0.58
CA SER A 269 21.16 -5.73 -0.58
C SER A 269 21.26 -7.24 -0.35
N PRO A 270 21.32 -8.05 -1.43
CA PRO A 270 21.55 -9.48 -1.34
C PRO A 270 22.89 -9.85 -0.67
N LYS A 271 23.86 -8.92 -0.68
CA LYS A 271 25.21 -9.12 -0.09
C LYS A 271 25.22 -8.96 1.43
N GLY A 272 24.13 -8.55 2.03
CA GLY A 272 24.02 -8.40 3.49
C GLY A 272 24.31 -7.00 4.00
N ASP A 273 24.54 -6.03 3.14
CA ASP A 273 24.82 -4.63 3.50
C ASP A 273 23.54 -3.78 3.59
N LYS A 274 23.64 -2.77 4.45
CA LYS A 274 22.66 -1.70 4.63
C LYS A 274 23.31 -0.37 4.25
N LYS A 275 22.75 0.33 3.28
CA LYS A 275 23.28 1.61 2.80
C LYS A 275 22.23 2.71 2.88
N PHE A 276 22.61 3.88 3.40
CA PHE A 276 21.74 5.06 3.36
C PHE A 276 21.55 5.51 1.89
N VAL A 277 20.30 5.70 1.48
CA VAL A 277 19.92 6.14 0.14
C VAL A 277 19.06 7.40 0.14
N GLY A 278 18.49 7.77 1.29
CA GLY A 278 17.52 8.85 1.39
C GLY A 278 16.25 8.58 0.60
N CYS A 279 15.63 9.63 0.08
CA CYS A 279 14.51 9.54 -0.85
C CYS A 279 14.52 10.68 -1.87
N GLU A 280 13.83 10.50 -2.99
CA GLU A 280 13.70 11.51 -4.05
C GLU A 280 12.58 12.50 -3.70
N ALA A 281 11.44 11.96 -3.21
CA ALA A 281 10.33 12.79 -2.77
C ALA A 281 9.63 12.20 -1.54
N ILE A 282 9.03 13.11 -0.74
CA ILE A 282 7.99 12.79 0.24
C ILE A 282 6.73 13.50 -0.23
N VAL A 283 5.67 12.72 -0.53
CA VAL A 283 4.35 13.24 -0.84
C VAL A 283 3.52 13.20 0.43
N GLN A 284 3.21 14.38 0.93
CA GLN A 284 2.48 14.55 2.17
C GLN A 284 0.98 14.37 1.94
N GLY A 285 0.29 13.77 2.89
CA GLY A 285 -1.18 13.72 2.91
C GLY A 285 -1.79 15.12 2.96
N ASP A 286 -3.03 15.23 2.50
CA ASP A 286 -3.73 16.52 2.36
C ASP A 286 -3.52 17.40 3.59
N TYR A 287 -3.00 18.62 3.35
CA TYR A 287 -2.36 19.39 4.42
C TYR A 287 -3.34 20.24 5.22
N HIS A 288 -4.15 21.04 4.53
CA HIS A 288 -5.13 21.96 5.14
C HIS A 288 -4.57 22.75 6.33
N VAL A 289 -3.81 23.83 6.05
CA VAL A 289 -3.03 24.60 7.06
C VAL A 289 -3.77 24.86 8.36
N THR A 290 -5.04 25.24 8.31
CA THR A 290 -5.84 25.59 9.49
C THR A 290 -6.34 24.37 10.27
N GLU A 291 -6.22 23.16 9.72
CA GLU A 291 -6.75 21.91 10.28
C GLU A 291 -5.68 20.83 10.45
N THR A 292 -4.42 21.17 10.14
CA THR A 292 -3.27 20.27 10.27
C THR A 292 -3.09 19.80 11.70
N ASP A 293 -2.91 18.47 11.90
CA ASP A 293 -2.50 17.91 13.18
C ASP A 293 -1.01 18.16 13.43
N PRO A 294 -0.63 18.93 14.45
CA PRO A 294 0.77 19.26 14.73
C PRO A 294 1.65 18.04 14.99
N ALA A 295 1.09 16.95 15.53
CA ALA A 295 1.84 15.73 15.80
C ALA A 295 2.18 15.00 14.50
N THR A 296 1.23 14.95 13.58
CA THR A 296 1.44 14.38 12.23
C THR A 296 2.43 15.23 11.44
N ASP A 297 2.29 16.55 11.45
CA ASP A 297 3.19 17.46 10.75
C ASP A 297 4.64 17.36 11.25
N LYS A 298 4.83 17.29 12.57
CA LYS A 298 6.14 17.07 13.18
C LYS A 298 6.76 15.73 12.77
N ALA A 299 5.96 14.66 12.71
CA ALA A 299 6.43 13.35 12.26
C ALA A 299 6.90 13.37 10.81
N VAL A 300 6.19 14.11 9.93
CA VAL A 300 6.63 14.28 8.53
C VAL A 300 7.87 15.16 8.42
N ASP A 301 8.00 16.20 9.24
CA ASP A 301 9.24 16.99 9.31
C ASP A 301 10.43 16.08 9.69
N GLU A 302 10.27 15.19 10.69
CA GLU A 302 11.30 14.19 11.06
C GLU A 302 11.62 13.24 9.87
N MET A 303 10.62 12.77 9.14
CA MET A 303 10.85 11.97 7.93
C MET A 303 11.70 12.73 6.91
N CYS A 304 11.42 14.01 6.71
CA CYS A 304 12.18 14.86 5.80
C CYS A 304 13.62 15.09 6.27
N GLU A 305 13.85 15.34 7.55
CA GLU A 305 15.19 15.48 8.13
C GLU A 305 16.04 14.22 7.93
N LEU A 306 15.44 13.05 8.15
CA LEU A 306 16.12 11.77 8.00
C LEU A 306 16.28 11.35 6.52
N GLY A 307 15.25 11.55 5.71
CA GLY A 307 15.20 11.11 4.32
C GLY A 307 15.88 12.06 3.34
N ARG A 308 16.01 13.33 3.70
CA ARG A 308 16.60 14.39 2.87
C ARG A 308 16.03 14.42 1.45
N PRO A 309 14.69 14.57 1.30
CA PRO A 309 14.06 14.54 0.00
C PRO A 309 14.49 15.74 -0.85
N LYS A 310 14.60 15.51 -2.16
CA LYS A 310 14.72 16.60 -3.11
C LYS A 310 13.41 17.38 -3.21
N TYR A 311 12.28 16.67 -3.17
CA TYR A 311 10.96 17.27 -3.27
C TYR A 311 10.09 16.90 -2.05
N ARG A 312 9.43 17.90 -1.46
CA ARG A 312 8.30 17.71 -0.56
C ARG A 312 7.06 18.22 -1.26
N VAL A 313 6.11 17.34 -1.53
CA VAL A 313 4.92 17.63 -2.32
C VAL A 313 3.72 17.77 -1.40
N PHE A 314 2.98 18.85 -1.55
CA PHE A 314 1.78 19.18 -0.78
C PHE A 314 0.55 19.14 -1.67
N HIS A 315 -0.48 18.49 -1.19
CA HIS A 315 -1.84 18.49 -1.71
C HIS A 315 -2.75 19.23 -0.73
N ASP A 316 -3.79 19.92 -1.23
CA ASP A 316 -4.75 20.66 -0.41
C ASP A 316 -4.06 21.53 0.66
N PHE A 317 -3.08 22.34 0.26
CA PHE A 317 -2.33 23.14 1.23
C PHE A 317 -3.21 24.23 1.84
N PHE A 318 -3.95 24.96 1.02
CA PHE A 318 -4.95 25.91 1.44
C PHE A 318 -6.21 25.20 1.92
N SER A 319 -6.72 25.54 3.10
CA SER A 319 -7.95 24.92 3.63
C SER A 319 -9.21 25.51 3.00
N GLY A 320 -9.19 26.82 2.74
CA GLY A 320 -10.33 27.57 2.22
C GLY A 320 -11.50 27.70 3.20
N VAL A 321 -11.26 27.46 4.50
CA VAL A 321 -12.32 27.49 5.53
C VAL A 321 -13.03 28.83 5.58
N SER A 322 -12.29 29.94 5.44
CA SER A 322 -12.83 31.30 5.49
C SER A 322 -13.87 31.59 4.40
N ILE A 323 -13.79 30.86 3.28
CA ILE A 323 -14.58 31.11 2.06
C ILE A 323 -15.29 29.85 1.55
N ASN A 324 -15.32 28.76 2.33
CA ASN A 324 -15.94 27.50 1.93
C ASN A 324 -17.44 27.71 1.61
N HIS A 325 -17.80 27.56 0.35
CA HIS A 325 -19.15 27.79 -0.15
C HIS A 325 -20.21 26.84 0.44
N HIS A 326 -19.81 25.67 0.94
CA HIS A 326 -20.73 24.74 1.62
C HIS A 326 -21.13 25.30 3.00
N GLU A 327 -20.21 25.94 3.72
CA GLU A 327 -20.44 26.49 5.04
C GLU A 327 -21.00 27.91 5.00
N MET A 328 -20.67 28.71 3.99
CA MET A 328 -21.25 30.05 3.78
C MET A 328 -22.77 30.04 3.67
N ARG A 329 -23.36 28.95 3.13
CA ARG A 329 -24.82 28.78 3.00
C ARG A 329 -25.48 28.38 4.32
N ASN A 330 -24.74 27.80 5.25
CA ASN A 330 -25.22 27.39 6.55
C ASN A 330 -24.93 28.50 7.59
N LYS A 331 -25.96 29.31 7.90
CA LYS A 331 -25.82 30.45 8.81
C LYS A 331 -25.31 30.07 10.20
N VAL A 332 -25.65 28.87 10.71
CA VAL A 332 -25.19 28.39 12.02
C VAL A 332 -23.71 28.00 11.95
N ALA A 333 -23.30 27.25 10.93
CA ALA A 333 -21.90 26.90 10.74
C ALA A 333 -21.05 28.17 10.56
N ARG A 334 -21.53 29.12 9.74
CA ARG A 334 -20.86 30.41 9.53
C ARG A 334 -20.71 31.22 10.83
N ALA A 335 -21.73 31.22 11.70
CA ALA A 335 -21.66 31.90 13.00
C ALA A 335 -20.64 31.24 13.95
N ILE A 336 -20.53 29.91 13.93
CA ILE A 336 -19.50 29.17 14.69
C ILE A 336 -18.10 29.54 14.21
N LEU A 337 -17.86 29.50 12.89
CA LEU A 337 -16.58 29.90 12.30
C LEU A 337 -16.23 31.36 12.60
N ALA A 338 -17.22 32.25 12.62
CA ALA A 338 -17.02 33.66 13.00
C ALA A 338 -16.59 33.79 14.46
N ALA A 339 -17.22 33.04 15.37
CA ALA A 339 -16.83 33.02 16.79
C ALA A 339 -15.41 32.46 17.00
N GLU A 340 -14.95 31.57 16.12
CA GLU A 340 -13.59 31.02 16.10
C GLU A 340 -12.58 31.87 15.31
N ASN A 341 -12.97 33.04 14.80
CA ASN A 341 -12.16 33.89 13.90
C ASN A 341 -11.69 33.21 12.61
N LYS A 342 -12.41 32.20 12.12
CA LYS A 342 -12.06 31.43 10.91
C LYS A 342 -12.72 31.93 9.63
N ILE A 343 -13.37 33.08 9.64
CA ILE A 343 -14.04 33.67 8.46
C ILE A 343 -13.19 34.76 7.77
N ASP A 344 -11.96 34.92 8.16
CA ASP A 344 -11.03 35.97 7.70
C ASP A 344 -10.07 35.39 6.65
N LEU A 345 -10.30 35.72 5.37
CA LEU A 345 -9.46 35.26 4.27
C LEU A 345 -8.03 35.79 4.35
N GLU A 346 -7.86 37.08 4.74
CA GLU A 346 -6.53 37.69 4.87
C GLU A 346 -5.72 36.97 5.95
N GLN A 347 -6.33 36.67 7.10
CA GLN A 347 -5.69 35.91 8.16
C GLN A 347 -5.36 34.48 7.72
N GLU A 348 -6.25 33.80 6.99
CA GLU A 348 -5.98 32.45 6.46
C GLU A 348 -4.80 32.45 5.49
N LEU A 349 -4.69 33.44 4.61
CA LEU A 349 -3.54 33.62 3.71
C LEU A 349 -2.23 33.86 4.49
N ILE A 350 -2.27 34.68 5.56
CA ILE A 350 -1.11 34.91 6.45
C ILE A 350 -0.66 33.60 7.12
N GLU A 351 -1.59 32.77 7.57
CA GLU A 351 -1.28 31.46 8.16
C GLU A 351 -0.62 30.51 7.15
N ASN A 352 -1.09 30.52 5.91
CA ASN A 352 -0.46 29.76 4.83
C ASN A 352 0.98 30.23 4.57
N VAL A 353 1.22 31.54 4.51
CA VAL A 353 2.57 32.10 4.36
C VAL A 353 3.48 31.69 5.51
N LYS A 354 3.01 31.77 6.75
CA LYS A 354 3.77 31.34 7.94
C LYS A 354 4.13 29.85 7.88
N ALA A 355 3.19 29.00 7.46
CA ALA A 355 3.42 27.57 7.31
C ALA A 355 4.50 27.29 6.23
N ILE A 356 4.42 27.91 5.06
CA ILE A 356 5.43 27.78 4.00
C ILE A 356 6.81 28.24 4.49
N GLN A 357 6.88 29.42 5.10
CA GLN A 357 8.13 29.98 5.63
C GLN A 357 8.74 29.09 6.73
N SER A 358 7.92 28.47 7.58
CA SER A 358 8.37 27.49 8.57
C SER A 358 9.05 26.28 7.90
N LYS A 359 8.46 25.73 6.84
CA LYS A 359 9.04 24.59 6.10
C LYS A 359 10.35 24.98 5.38
N ARG A 360 10.41 26.17 4.82
CA ARG A 360 11.64 26.73 4.23
C ARG A 360 12.75 26.88 5.27
N LYS A 361 12.43 27.47 6.43
CA LYS A 361 13.40 27.66 7.53
C LYS A 361 13.95 26.34 8.04
N LYS A 362 13.10 25.31 8.18
CA LYS A 362 13.51 23.97 8.61
C LYS A 362 14.26 23.20 7.54
N LYS A 363 14.30 23.67 6.28
CA LYS A 363 14.92 22.99 5.13
C LYS A 363 14.43 21.53 4.99
N THR A 364 13.12 21.35 5.07
CA THR A 364 12.48 20.02 5.03
C THR A 364 12.61 19.31 3.68
N ALA A 365 13.03 19.99 2.61
CA ALA A 365 13.37 19.48 1.30
C ALA A 365 14.22 20.53 0.56
N GLU A 366 14.84 20.13 -0.57
CA GLU A 366 15.49 21.10 -1.48
C GLU A 366 14.43 21.99 -2.15
N LYS A 367 13.28 21.41 -2.48
CA LYS A 367 12.15 22.12 -3.11
C LYS A 367 10.81 21.73 -2.47
N LEU A 368 10.00 22.72 -2.19
CA LEU A 368 8.61 22.57 -1.79
C LEU A 368 7.73 22.66 -3.03
N VAL A 369 6.89 21.66 -3.26
CA VAL A 369 6.01 21.57 -4.43
C VAL A 369 4.57 21.68 -3.96
N PHE A 370 3.83 22.64 -4.49
CA PHE A 370 2.43 22.84 -4.18
C PHE A 370 1.60 22.46 -5.40
N VAL A 371 0.73 21.49 -5.23
CA VAL A 371 -0.16 20.97 -6.28
C VAL A 371 -1.50 21.68 -6.17
N LYS A 372 -1.93 22.41 -7.21
CA LYS A 372 -3.23 23.07 -7.19
C LYS A 372 -4.37 22.05 -7.06
N SER A 373 -5.24 22.27 -6.08
CA SER A 373 -6.28 21.36 -5.64
C SER A 373 -7.69 21.95 -5.80
N ASN A 374 -8.71 21.17 -5.51
CA ASN A 374 -10.09 21.65 -5.48
C ASN A 374 -10.34 22.64 -4.33
N HIS A 375 -9.59 22.57 -3.22
CA HIS A 375 -9.67 23.56 -2.13
C HIS A 375 -9.06 24.91 -2.55
N ASP A 376 -7.98 24.89 -3.30
CA ASP A 376 -7.39 26.13 -3.87
C ASP A 376 -8.40 26.80 -4.82
N GLU A 377 -9.18 26.02 -5.58
CA GLU A 377 -10.25 26.51 -6.46
C GLU A 377 -11.47 27.11 -5.71
N PHE A 378 -11.58 26.94 -4.37
CA PHE A 378 -12.60 27.64 -3.59
C PHE A 378 -12.40 29.16 -3.68
N LEU A 379 -11.15 29.62 -3.75
CA LEU A 379 -10.87 31.05 -3.92
C LEU A 379 -11.28 31.51 -5.31
N ASP A 380 -10.95 30.79 -6.37
CA ASP A 380 -11.37 31.12 -7.74
C ASP A 380 -12.90 31.25 -7.83
N ARG A 381 -13.60 30.31 -7.23
CA ARG A 381 -15.06 30.30 -7.19
C ARG A 381 -15.62 31.47 -6.37
N TYR A 382 -15.10 31.71 -5.17
CA TYR A 382 -15.52 32.78 -4.29
C TYR A 382 -15.40 34.14 -4.98
N LEU A 383 -14.28 34.38 -5.67
CA LEU A 383 -14.05 35.59 -6.43
C LEU A 383 -15.00 35.73 -7.62
N SER A 384 -15.33 34.64 -8.30
CA SER A 384 -16.25 34.65 -9.45
C SER A 384 -17.71 34.89 -9.02
N GLU A 385 -18.13 34.40 -7.86
CA GLU A 385 -19.49 34.62 -7.32
C GLU A 385 -19.66 36.07 -6.81
N GLY A 386 -18.60 36.76 -6.39
CA GLY A 386 -18.62 38.18 -6.00
C GLY A 386 -19.38 38.48 -4.70
N ASN A 387 -19.84 37.47 -3.97
CA ASN A 387 -20.63 37.64 -2.74
C ASN A 387 -19.70 37.74 -1.51
N PHE A 388 -19.02 38.88 -1.38
CA PHE A 388 -18.03 39.06 -0.33
C PHE A 388 -18.66 39.58 0.97
N ASP A 389 -18.32 38.89 2.09
CA ASP A 389 -18.56 39.43 3.43
C ASP A 389 -17.80 40.74 3.59
N ASP A 390 -18.32 41.68 4.41
CA ASP A 390 -17.68 42.99 4.63
C ASP A 390 -16.23 42.84 5.10
N LYS A 391 -15.94 41.84 5.93
CA LYS A 391 -14.59 41.57 6.42
C LYS A 391 -13.62 41.19 5.30
N ASN A 392 -14.08 40.44 4.32
CA ASN A 392 -13.27 39.93 3.20
C ASN A 392 -13.31 40.82 1.96
N ARG A 393 -14.21 41.83 1.92
CA ARG A 393 -14.46 42.65 0.73
C ARG A 393 -13.19 43.27 0.16
N ARG A 394 -12.37 43.88 1.00
CA ARG A 394 -11.14 44.55 0.55
C ARG A 394 -10.18 43.57 -0.15
N ILE A 395 -9.78 42.52 0.54
CA ILE A 395 -8.83 41.55 -0.01
C ILE A 395 -9.39 40.83 -1.24
N SER A 396 -10.66 40.45 -1.21
CA SER A 396 -11.33 39.78 -2.32
C SER A 396 -11.38 40.66 -3.56
N THR A 397 -11.69 41.97 -3.44
CA THR A 397 -11.67 42.90 -4.56
C THR A 397 -10.27 43.02 -5.18
N MET A 398 -9.23 43.09 -4.35
CA MET A 398 -7.84 43.15 -4.83
C MET A 398 -7.46 41.88 -5.58
N LEU A 399 -7.80 40.71 -5.05
CA LEU A 399 -7.55 39.42 -5.70
C LEU A 399 -8.37 39.25 -6.99
N GLN A 400 -9.60 39.76 -7.03
CA GLN A 400 -10.45 39.75 -8.23
C GLN A 400 -9.80 40.54 -9.37
N VAL A 401 -9.23 41.72 -9.10
CA VAL A 401 -8.47 42.48 -10.10
C VAL A 401 -7.28 41.70 -10.61
N LEU A 402 -6.50 41.05 -9.74
CA LEU A 402 -5.35 40.22 -10.15
C LEU A 402 -5.79 39.00 -10.98
N ALA A 403 -6.94 38.42 -10.64
CA ALA A 403 -7.52 37.31 -11.42
C ALA A 403 -7.94 37.77 -12.86
N MET A 404 -8.45 39.01 -13.01
CA MET A 404 -8.71 39.59 -14.31
C MET A 404 -7.44 39.72 -15.16
N ASP A 405 -6.30 39.96 -14.52
CA ASP A 405 -4.98 39.96 -15.17
C ASP A 405 -4.40 38.55 -15.39
N LYS A 406 -5.22 37.50 -15.27
CA LYS A 406 -4.85 36.08 -15.41
C LYS A 406 -3.79 35.58 -14.45
N LYS A 407 -3.64 36.21 -13.29
CA LYS A 407 -2.81 35.70 -12.20
C LYS A 407 -3.59 34.67 -11.39
N ASP A 408 -2.92 33.62 -10.94
CA ASP A 408 -3.50 32.68 -9.99
C ASP A 408 -3.84 33.42 -8.67
N PRO A 409 -5.12 33.45 -8.25
CA PRO A 409 -5.54 34.29 -7.11
C PRO A 409 -4.89 33.86 -5.79
N LEU A 410 -4.73 32.54 -5.56
CA LEU A 410 -4.12 32.07 -4.32
C LEU A 410 -2.64 32.43 -4.26
N LYS A 411 -1.90 32.20 -5.36
CA LYS A 411 -0.50 32.61 -5.45
C LYS A 411 -0.33 34.10 -5.24
N ALA A 412 -1.15 34.92 -5.90
CA ALA A 412 -1.13 36.36 -5.74
C ALA A 412 -1.48 36.81 -4.31
N GLY A 413 -2.43 36.14 -3.66
CA GLY A 413 -2.78 36.39 -2.25
C GLY A 413 -1.62 36.10 -1.31
N LEU A 414 -0.90 35.00 -1.52
CA LEU A 414 0.30 34.66 -0.74
C LEU A 414 1.43 35.68 -0.95
N GLU A 415 1.63 36.16 -2.20
CA GLU A 415 2.59 37.23 -2.52
C GLU A 415 2.23 38.54 -1.81
N MET A 416 0.96 38.92 -1.80
CA MET A 416 0.46 40.10 -1.08
C MET A 416 0.68 39.99 0.43
N MET A 417 0.64 38.78 1.00
CA MET A 417 0.93 38.51 2.41
C MET A 417 2.44 38.35 2.69
N GLY A 418 3.29 38.63 1.71
CA GLY A 418 4.74 38.69 1.88
C GLY A 418 5.49 37.39 1.56
N LEU A 419 4.89 36.42 0.88
CA LEU A 419 5.61 35.26 0.39
C LEU A 419 6.38 35.61 -0.89
N THR A 420 7.68 35.30 -0.90
CA THR A 420 8.50 35.39 -2.10
C THR A 420 8.67 34.00 -2.70
N PHE A 421 8.22 33.81 -3.95
CA PHE A 421 8.42 32.58 -4.69
C PHE A 421 9.85 32.54 -5.25
N GLY A 422 10.73 31.82 -4.55
CA GLY A 422 12.11 31.57 -4.97
C GLY A 422 12.25 30.26 -5.74
N PRO A 423 13.47 29.90 -6.15
CA PRO A 423 13.76 28.65 -6.88
C PRO A 423 13.51 27.39 -6.04
N ASP A 424 13.32 27.54 -4.75
CA ASP A 424 13.02 26.50 -3.77
C ASP A 424 11.51 26.17 -3.68
N ILE A 425 10.63 26.94 -4.36
CA ILE A 425 9.19 26.71 -4.42
C ILE A 425 8.80 26.39 -5.86
N ILE A 426 8.11 25.27 -6.05
CA ILE A 426 7.45 24.89 -7.30
C ILE A 426 5.95 25.02 -7.05
N TRP A 427 5.30 25.93 -7.78
CA TRP A 427 3.84 26.11 -7.76
C TRP A 427 3.29 25.54 -9.04
N LEU A 428 2.54 24.43 -8.94
CA LEU A 428 1.95 23.75 -10.09
C LEU A 428 0.57 24.33 -10.38
N GLU A 429 0.35 24.64 -11.64
CA GLU A 429 -0.98 24.97 -12.13
C GLU A 429 -1.87 23.73 -12.19
N ARG A 430 -3.17 23.95 -12.33
CA ARG A 430 -4.12 22.85 -12.47
C ARG A 430 -3.76 21.96 -13.65
N ASP A 431 -3.74 20.65 -13.43
CA ASP A 431 -3.43 19.62 -14.44
C ASP A 431 -1.99 19.69 -15.02
N GLN A 432 -1.09 20.43 -14.39
CA GLN A 432 0.30 20.46 -14.79
C GLN A 432 1.01 19.17 -14.36
N ASP A 433 1.59 18.45 -15.33
CA ASP A 433 2.41 17.26 -15.09
C ASP A 433 3.64 17.59 -14.22
N PHE A 434 3.88 16.79 -13.22
CA PHE A 434 5.11 16.82 -12.41
C PHE A 434 5.62 15.41 -12.13
N ARG A 435 6.46 14.90 -13.01
CA ARG A 435 6.98 13.52 -12.93
C ARG A 435 8.34 13.46 -12.25
N VAL A 436 8.43 12.63 -11.21
CA VAL A 436 9.67 12.33 -10.48
C VAL A 436 9.89 10.83 -10.51
N ALA A 437 11.07 10.38 -10.93
CA ALA A 437 11.41 8.96 -11.06
C ALA A 437 10.35 8.13 -11.85
N GLY A 438 9.70 8.75 -12.84
CA GLY A 438 8.66 8.13 -13.67
C GLY A 438 7.27 8.07 -13.03
N ILE A 439 7.08 8.65 -11.84
CA ILE A 439 5.82 8.72 -11.12
C ILE A 439 5.23 10.13 -11.22
N GLU A 440 3.95 10.24 -11.56
CA GLU A 440 3.22 11.49 -11.58
C GLU A 440 2.89 11.94 -10.14
N LEU A 441 3.25 13.17 -9.79
CA LEU A 441 3.03 13.79 -8.48
C LEU A 441 2.24 15.10 -8.56
N GLY A 442 1.93 15.61 -9.76
CA GLY A 442 1.21 16.87 -9.99
C GLY A 442 -0.32 16.71 -10.03
N ALA A 443 -0.83 15.48 -10.02
CA ALA A 443 -2.26 15.22 -10.00
C ALA A 443 -2.80 15.22 -8.56
N HIS A 444 -3.77 16.11 -8.25
CA HIS A 444 -4.36 16.14 -6.91
C HIS A 444 -5.23 14.91 -6.60
N GLY A 445 -6.05 14.46 -7.54
CA GLY A 445 -6.86 13.24 -7.36
C GLY A 445 -8.37 13.44 -7.40
N ASP A 446 -8.85 14.65 -7.35
CA ASP A 446 -10.27 14.99 -7.49
C ASP A 446 -10.78 14.85 -8.95
N LEU A 447 -9.87 14.99 -9.93
CA LEU A 447 -10.16 14.82 -11.36
C LEU A 447 -9.37 13.64 -11.95
N GLY A 448 -10.06 12.85 -12.74
CA GLY A 448 -9.48 11.77 -13.54
C GLY A 448 -9.59 12.05 -15.04
N ALA A 449 -9.45 11.00 -15.85
CA ALA A 449 -9.54 11.11 -17.30
C ALA A 449 -10.82 11.85 -17.74
N ASN A 450 -10.66 12.82 -18.67
CA ASN A 450 -11.74 13.65 -19.20
C ASN A 450 -12.49 14.46 -18.12
N GLY A 451 -11.81 14.88 -17.06
CA GLY A 451 -12.39 15.67 -15.98
C GLY A 451 -13.38 14.91 -15.10
N LYS A 452 -13.34 13.58 -15.10
CA LYS A 452 -14.21 12.77 -14.23
C LYS A 452 -13.90 13.06 -12.76
N ARG A 453 -14.91 13.56 -12.03
CA ARG A 453 -14.78 13.85 -10.59
C ARG A 453 -14.72 12.57 -9.76
N ASN A 454 -13.95 12.62 -8.68
CA ASN A 454 -13.75 11.53 -7.71
C ASN A 454 -13.47 10.17 -8.39
N PRO A 455 -12.41 10.07 -9.22
CA PRO A 455 -12.14 8.88 -10.03
C PRO A 455 -11.78 7.65 -9.22
N GLY A 456 -11.30 7.85 -7.97
CA GLY A 456 -10.70 6.83 -7.13
C GLY A 456 -9.44 6.23 -7.76
N SER A 457 -8.73 5.35 -7.05
CA SER A 457 -7.44 4.82 -7.51
C SER A 457 -7.51 4.10 -8.86
N LYS A 458 -8.61 3.41 -9.16
CA LYS A 458 -8.82 2.78 -10.50
C LYS A 458 -8.91 3.81 -11.62
N GLY A 459 -9.55 4.95 -11.36
CA GLY A 459 -9.67 6.04 -12.33
C GLY A 459 -8.36 6.78 -12.51
N MET A 460 -7.64 7.03 -11.43
CA MET A 460 -6.30 7.63 -11.45
C MET A 460 -5.29 6.74 -12.19
N TYR A 461 -5.34 5.42 -11.97
CA TYR A 461 -4.53 4.47 -12.75
C TYR A 461 -4.81 4.56 -14.26
N LYS A 462 -6.08 4.69 -14.65
CA LYS A 462 -6.45 4.85 -16.07
C LYS A 462 -6.00 6.17 -16.66
N ALA A 463 -5.99 7.24 -15.86
CA ALA A 463 -5.61 8.58 -16.32
C ALA A 463 -4.09 8.75 -16.45
N TYR A 464 -3.34 8.30 -15.45
CA TYR A 464 -1.91 8.63 -15.31
C TYR A 464 -0.98 7.41 -15.30
N GLY A 465 -1.51 6.19 -15.13
CA GLY A 465 -0.72 4.98 -14.94
C GLY A 465 -0.05 4.97 -13.57
N LYS A 466 1.20 5.45 -13.50
CA LYS A 466 1.99 5.55 -12.26
C LYS A 466 1.81 6.91 -11.62
N VAL A 467 1.13 6.96 -10.46
CA VAL A 467 0.79 8.22 -9.80
C VAL A 467 0.76 8.08 -8.28
N ILE A 468 1.15 9.14 -7.57
CA ILE A 468 0.87 9.38 -6.15
C ILE A 468 0.05 10.66 -6.07
N TYR A 469 -1.11 10.63 -5.39
CA TYR A 469 -2.09 11.72 -5.38
C TYR A 469 -2.77 11.86 -4.01
N GLY A 470 -3.38 13.01 -3.74
CA GLY A 470 -4.10 13.36 -2.52
C GLY A 470 -5.61 13.15 -2.59
N HIS A 471 -6.39 14.12 -2.09
CA HIS A 471 -7.84 14.26 -2.15
C HIS A 471 -8.66 13.25 -1.32
N CYS A 472 -8.24 12.00 -1.26
CA CYS A 472 -9.05 10.93 -0.66
C CYS A 472 -8.99 10.89 0.87
N HIS A 473 -8.02 11.53 1.50
CA HIS A 473 -7.73 11.52 2.94
C HIS A 473 -7.46 10.12 3.53
N TYR A 474 -7.19 9.12 2.69
CA TYR A 474 -6.79 7.77 3.08
C TYR A 474 -5.76 7.20 2.11
N GLY A 475 -4.84 6.39 2.64
CA GLY A 475 -3.87 5.70 1.83
C GLY A 475 -4.47 4.46 1.16
N GLU A 476 -4.60 4.49 -0.15
CA GLU A 476 -5.02 3.35 -0.98
C GLU A 476 -3.93 2.99 -1.98
N MET A 477 -3.84 1.72 -2.35
CA MET A 477 -2.99 1.25 -3.43
C MET A 477 -3.82 0.44 -4.40
N TRP A 478 -3.86 0.86 -5.65
CA TRP A 478 -4.43 0.12 -6.76
C TRP A 478 -3.39 0.03 -7.88
N GLN A 479 -2.72 -1.11 -7.98
CA GLN A 479 -1.62 -1.25 -8.93
C GLN A 479 -0.58 -0.13 -8.75
N ASP A 480 -0.33 0.68 -9.77
CA ASP A 480 0.62 1.79 -9.73
C ASP A 480 0.00 3.16 -9.34
N ALA A 481 -1.29 3.22 -9.06
CA ALA A 481 -1.94 4.43 -8.53
C ALA A 481 -2.11 4.33 -7.01
N TRP A 482 -1.48 5.26 -6.29
CA TRP A 482 -1.47 5.30 -4.84
C TRP A 482 -1.98 6.64 -4.34
N SER A 483 -2.96 6.63 -3.43
CA SER A 483 -3.33 7.84 -2.70
C SER A 483 -2.56 7.94 -1.40
N VAL A 484 -2.25 9.18 -1.00
CA VAL A 484 -1.84 9.50 0.36
C VAL A 484 -3.08 9.77 1.22
N GLY A 485 -2.92 9.80 2.54
CA GLY A 485 -3.97 10.11 3.48
C GLY A 485 -4.09 11.61 3.74
N THR A 486 -4.22 12.00 5.00
CA THR A 486 -4.28 13.40 5.39
C THR A 486 -3.23 13.74 6.46
N SER A 487 -2.85 15.00 6.53
CA SER A 487 -2.06 15.56 7.64
C SER A 487 -2.92 16.25 8.69
N THR A 488 -4.24 16.29 8.51
CA THR A 488 -5.19 16.89 9.44
C THR A 488 -5.52 15.96 10.60
N TYR A 489 -6.25 16.48 11.57
CA TYR A 489 -6.98 15.62 12.50
C TYR A 489 -7.90 14.68 11.71
N ARG A 490 -7.90 13.40 12.06
CA ARG A 490 -8.70 12.39 11.33
C ARG A 490 -10.21 12.53 11.54
N LYS A 491 -10.65 13.42 12.42
CA LYS A 491 -12.06 13.73 12.63
C LYS A 491 -12.25 15.24 12.65
N LEU A 492 -12.92 15.71 11.62
CA LEU A 492 -13.31 17.10 11.43
C LEU A 492 -14.82 17.25 11.49
N SER A 493 -15.32 18.50 11.47
CA SER A 493 -16.76 18.80 11.57
C SER A 493 -17.60 18.14 10.46
N TYR A 494 -17.04 17.98 9.28
CA TYR A 494 -17.72 17.43 8.11
C TYR A 494 -17.50 15.92 7.89
N ASN A 495 -16.53 15.31 8.59
CA ASN A 495 -16.24 13.88 8.51
C ASN A 495 -16.99 13.13 9.64
N ARG A 496 -18.29 12.94 9.50
CA ARG A 496 -19.15 12.31 10.49
C ARG A 496 -19.31 10.80 10.25
N GLY A 497 -19.53 10.03 11.32
CA GLY A 497 -19.76 8.59 11.25
C GLY A 497 -18.47 7.76 11.19
N ALA A 498 -18.57 6.56 10.61
CA ALA A 498 -17.42 5.70 10.38
C ALA A 498 -16.54 6.27 9.27
N SER A 499 -15.23 6.32 9.52
CA SER A 499 -14.26 6.94 8.61
C SER A 499 -13.17 5.95 8.21
N SER A 500 -12.70 6.05 6.97
CA SER A 500 -11.52 5.38 6.46
C SER A 500 -10.27 6.26 6.44
N TRP A 501 -10.37 7.50 6.93
CA TRP A 501 -9.27 8.45 6.95
C TRP A 501 -8.09 7.94 7.74
N ASP A 502 -6.89 8.14 7.18
CA ASP A 502 -5.63 7.83 7.84
C ASP A 502 -4.58 8.91 7.56
N ALA A 503 -3.55 8.96 8.41
CA ALA A 503 -2.45 9.89 8.24
C ALA A 503 -1.29 9.24 7.49
N SER A 504 -1.54 8.76 6.26
CA SER A 504 -0.51 8.14 5.44
C SER A 504 0.17 9.15 4.52
N GLN A 505 1.49 8.98 4.40
CA GLN A 505 2.41 9.76 3.58
C GLN A 505 3.11 8.82 2.61
N ALA A 506 3.61 9.30 1.49
CA ALA A 506 4.35 8.45 0.57
C ALA A 506 5.83 8.86 0.48
N ILE A 507 6.71 7.87 0.50
CA ILE A 507 8.14 8.01 0.18
C ILE A 507 8.34 7.48 -1.22
N LEU A 508 9.01 8.26 -2.07
CA LEU A 508 9.42 7.88 -3.43
C LEU A 508 10.94 7.82 -3.52
N TYR A 509 11.46 6.71 -4.02
CA TYR A 509 12.90 6.52 -4.22
C TYR A 509 13.32 6.80 -5.66
N LYS A 510 14.63 6.95 -5.88
CA LYS A 510 15.23 7.27 -7.20
C LYS A 510 14.93 6.24 -8.29
N ASP A 511 14.73 4.99 -7.92
CA ASP A 511 14.42 3.89 -8.84
C ASP A 511 12.93 3.75 -9.16
N GLY A 512 12.08 4.64 -8.60
CA GLY A 512 10.63 4.63 -8.77
C GLY A 512 9.90 3.68 -7.82
N THR A 513 10.59 2.96 -6.93
CA THR A 513 9.94 2.22 -5.84
C THR A 513 9.38 3.17 -4.80
N ARG A 514 8.35 2.73 -4.07
CA ARG A 514 7.55 3.61 -3.20
C ARG A 514 7.15 2.91 -1.91
N GLN A 515 6.90 3.71 -0.88
CA GLN A 515 6.30 3.26 0.38
C GLN A 515 5.18 4.19 0.82
N LEU A 516 4.10 3.62 1.40
CA LEU A 516 3.11 4.36 2.19
C LEU A 516 3.44 4.17 3.67
N ILE A 517 3.57 5.28 4.38
CA ILE A 517 3.93 5.33 5.80
C ILE A 517 2.77 5.93 6.58
N ASN A 518 2.23 5.20 7.54
CA ASN A 518 1.20 5.72 8.43
C ASN A 518 1.81 6.39 9.65
N VAL A 519 1.37 7.61 9.93
CA VAL A 519 1.60 8.28 11.21
C VAL A 519 0.47 7.92 12.18
N ILE A 520 0.82 7.38 13.34
CA ILE A 520 -0.13 6.97 14.37
C ILE A 520 0.28 7.65 15.68
N GLU A 521 -0.57 8.52 16.22
CA GLU A 521 -0.27 9.30 17.43
C GLU A 521 1.10 10.01 17.36
N GLY A 522 1.41 10.63 16.22
CA GLY A 522 2.67 11.32 15.96
C GLY A 522 3.90 10.44 15.77
N LYS A 523 3.73 9.12 15.70
CA LYS A 523 4.82 8.15 15.47
C LYS A 523 4.61 7.44 14.12
N TRP A 524 5.71 7.09 13.46
CA TRP A 524 5.67 6.49 12.13
C TRP A 524 6.57 5.25 11.97
N ARG A 525 7.29 4.90 13.02
CA ARG A 525 8.16 3.71 13.12
C ARG A 525 8.39 3.34 14.59
N LEU A 526 8.91 2.12 14.82
CA LEU A 526 9.34 1.64 16.14
C LEU A 526 10.67 2.25 16.54
#